data_e4325ae9c5d55dad1b7dd850ef2e37ea
#
_entry.id   e4325ae9c5d55dad1b7dd850ef2e37ea
#
_cell.length_a   1.000
_cell.length_b   1.000
_cell.length_c   1.000
_cell.angle_alpha   90.00
_cell.angle_beta   90.00
_cell.angle_gamma   90.00
#
_symmetry.space_group_name_H-M   'P 1'
#
loop_
_entity.id
_entity.type
_entity.pdbx_description
1 polymer ?
#
loop_
_entity_poly.entity_id
_entity_poly.type
_entity_poly.pdbx_seq_one_letter_code
_entity_poly.pdbx_strand_id
1 'polypeptide(L)'
;MTANPPDALEVATRVLARRDFSERGLRERLRRAGVTGVEEAQALAALQRAGVIDDARFAQARARALAQRGKGDAAIRFDLGRQGVSNETVEEALASLEPERTRAERVVAQRGEGAATARLLARRGFGDEAVETAVAPDHRAELG
;
A
#
# COMPACT_ATOMS: atom_id res chain seq x y z
N MET A 1 41.30 -12.49 9.27
CA MET A 1 40.17 -12.47 10.25
C MET A 1 38.85 -12.38 9.52
N THR A 2 38.05 -13.39 9.69
CA THR A 2 36.68 -13.34 9.16
C THR A 2 35.82 -12.56 10.15
N ALA A 3 35.16 -11.48 9.65
CA ALA A 3 34.18 -10.79 10.45
C ALA A 3 33.04 -11.75 10.79
N ASN A 4 32.52 -11.69 12.01
CA ASN A 4 31.33 -12.46 12.38
C ASN A 4 30.17 -12.02 11.48
N PRO A 5 29.32 -12.98 11.03
CA PRO A 5 28.13 -12.61 10.28
C PRO A 5 27.23 -11.71 11.15
N PRO A 6 26.55 -10.74 10.55
CA PRO A 6 25.66 -9.88 11.33
C PRO A 6 24.53 -10.68 11.93
N ASP A 7 24.11 -10.32 13.15
CA ASP A 7 22.97 -10.94 13.81
C ASP A 7 21.70 -10.48 13.07
N ALA A 8 20.96 -11.44 12.52
CA ALA A 8 19.77 -11.17 11.72
C ALA A 8 18.70 -10.41 12.51
N LEU A 9 18.46 -10.79 13.78
CA LEU A 9 17.46 -10.12 14.60
C LEU A 9 17.88 -8.70 14.98
N GLU A 10 19.16 -8.48 15.21
CA GLU A 10 19.69 -7.14 15.49
C GLU A 10 19.53 -6.24 14.26
N VAL A 11 19.88 -6.73 13.07
CA VAL A 11 19.70 -6.00 11.82
C VAL A 11 18.21 -5.68 11.60
N ALA A 12 17.34 -6.67 11.77
CA ALA A 12 15.90 -6.48 11.60
C ALA A 12 15.35 -5.45 12.57
N THR A 13 15.75 -5.50 13.83
CA THR A 13 15.31 -4.54 14.85
C THR A 13 15.70 -3.11 14.47
N ARG A 14 16.92 -2.93 14.00
CA ARG A 14 17.42 -1.63 13.57
C ARG A 14 16.66 -1.09 12.39
N VAL A 15 16.38 -1.95 11.40
CA VAL A 15 15.65 -1.58 10.19
C VAL A 15 14.20 -1.23 10.51
N LEU A 16 13.53 -2.06 11.31
CA LEU A 16 12.12 -1.87 11.69
C LEU A 16 11.91 -0.69 12.63
N ALA A 17 12.95 -0.25 13.35
CA ALA A 17 12.86 0.94 14.20
C ALA A 17 12.64 2.21 13.38
N ARG A 18 12.99 2.22 12.09
CA ARG A 18 12.85 3.40 11.22
C ARG A 18 11.49 3.48 10.56
N ARG A 19 10.94 2.35 10.11
CA ARG A 19 9.62 2.26 9.49
C ARG A 19 9.17 0.81 9.39
N ASP A 20 7.91 0.61 9.11
CA ASP A 20 7.38 -0.72 8.84
C ASP A 20 7.79 -1.20 7.45
N PHE A 21 7.94 -2.50 7.31
CA PHE A 21 8.26 -3.18 6.06
C PHE A 21 7.33 -4.36 5.85
N SER A 22 7.06 -4.68 4.60
CA SER A 22 6.51 -5.98 4.23
C SER A 22 7.58 -7.05 4.50
N GLU A 23 7.16 -8.30 4.56
CA GLU A 23 8.10 -9.42 4.71
C GLU A 23 9.19 -9.39 3.64
N ARG A 24 8.81 -9.20 2.36
CA ARG A 24 9.79 -9.13 1.27
C ARG A 24 10.72 -7.94 1.39
N GLY A 25 10.18 -6.80 1.78
CA GLY A 25 11.00 -5.60 1.99
C GLY A 25 12.04 -5.80 3.08
N LEU A 26 11.65 -6.42 4.18
CA LEU A 26 12.59 -6.75 5.25
C LEU A 26 13.62 -7.77 4.79
N ARG A 27 13.21 -8.80 4.05
CA ARG A 27 14.13 -9.79 3.48
C ARG A 27 15.20 -9.13 2.63
N GLU A 28 14.84 -8.19 1.77
CA GLU A 28 15.78 -7.46 0.93
C GLU A 28 16.79 -6.66 1.79
N ARG A 29 16.32 -6.05 2.86
CA ARG A 29 17.20 -5.31 3.78
C ARG A 29 18.16 -6.23 4.51
N LEU A 30 17.70 -7.39 4.94
CA LEU A 30 18.55 -8.40 5.56
C LEU A 30 19.65 -8.86 4.60
N ARG A 31 19.30 -9.11 3.36
CA ARG A 31 20.26 -9.52 2.32
C ARG A 31 21.31 -8.45 2.07
N ARG A 32 20.92 -7.20 2.02
CA ARG A 32 21.85 -6.07 1.85
C ARG A 32 22.83 -5.97 3.02
N ALA A 33 22.41 -6.37 4.20
CA ALA A 33 23.26 -6.39 5.39
C ALA A 33 24.08 -7.67 5.51
N GLY A 34 24.00 -8.58 4.54
CA GLY A 34 24.75 -9.81 4.52
C GLY A 34 24.08 -10.99 5.21
N VAL A 35 22.83 -10.84 5.61
CA VAL A 35 22.05 -11.94 6.22
C VAL A 35 21.29 -12.68 5.11
N THR A 36 21.64 -13.94 4.90
CA THR A 36 21.06 -14.75 3.83
C THR A 36 20.81 -16.18 4.32
N GLY A 37 20.11 -16.97 3.49
CA GLY A 37 19.95 -18.40 3.73
C GLY A 37 19.14 -18.73 4.98
N VAL A 38 19.68 -19.62 5.78
CA VAL A 38 19.00 -20.14 6.97
C VAL A 38 18.75 -19.04 8.01
N GLU A 39 19.73 -18.18 8.24
CA GLU A 39 19.58 -17.07 9.20
C GLU A 39 18.46 -16.11 8.78
N GLU A 40 18.36 -15.81 7.48
CA GLU A 40 17.28 -14.99 6.93
C GLU A 40 15.91 -15.65 7.19
N ALA A 41 15.78 -16.91 6.82
CA ALA A 41 14.52 -17.65 6.98
C ALA A 41 14.09 -17.75 8.45
N GLN A 42 15.03 -18.04 9.34
CA GLN A 42 14.76 -18.16 10.77
C GLN A 42 14.35 -16.82 11.39
N ALA A 43 15.02 -15.74 11.02
CA ALA A 43 14.68 -14.41 11.52
C ALA A 43 13.29 -13.97 11.06
N LEU A 44 12.97 -14.15 9.79
CA LEU A 44 11.65 -13.79 9.25
C LEU A 44 10.54 -14.62 9.92
N ALA A 45 10.75 -15.92 10.09
CA ALA A 45 9.77 -16.78 10.75
C ALA A 45 9.54 -16.36 12.21
N ALA A 46 10.62 -16.04 12.93
CA ALA A 46 10.52 -15.59 14.32
C ALA A 46 9.75 -14.27 14.44
N LEU A 47 10.02 -13.33 13.54
CA LEU A 47 9.35 -12.01 13.53
C LEU A 47 7.88 -12.12 13.16
N GLN A 48 7.54 -13.04 12.25
CA GLN A 48 6.13 -13.32 11.92
C GLN A 48 5.40 -13.91 13.12
N ARG A 49 5.98 -14.92 13.78
CA ARG A 49 5.37 -15.54 14.96
C ARG A 49 5.16 -14.54 16.10
N ALA A 50 6.07 -13.61 16.24
CA ALA A 50 5.98 -12.57 17.26
C ALA A 50 5.03 -11.41 16.87
N GLY A 51 4.50 -11.42 15.64
CA GLY A 51 3.64 -10.35 15.14
C GLY A 51 4.39 -9.04 14.85
N VAL A 52 5.72 -9.08 14.81
CA VAL A 52 6.54 -7.90 14.53
C VAL A 52 6.44 -7.52 13.04
N ILE A 53 6.41 -8.52 12.16
CA ILE A 53 6.09 -8.32 10.76
C ILE A 53 4.74 -8.98 10.46
N ASP A 54 3.92 -8.27 9.69
CA ASP A 54 2.55 -8.67 9.38
C ASP A 54 2.14 -7.94 8.09
N ASP A 55 2.11 -8.66 6.98
CA ASP A 55 1.81 -8.05 5.68
C ASP A 55 0.40 -7.50 5.61
N ALA A 56 -0.57 -8.09 6.29
CA ALA A 56 -1.94 -7.55 6.32
C ALA A 56 -1.96 -6.18 6.99
N ARG A 57 -1.31 -6.04 8.13
CA ARG A 57 -1.22 -4.77 8.86
C ARG A 57 -0.44 -3.73 8.03
N PHE A 58 0.68 -4.13 7.45
CA PHE A 58 1.50 -3.28 6.58
C PHE A 58 0.67 -2.77 5.40
N ALA A 59 -0.03 -3.66 4.71
CA ALA A 59 -0.83 -3.33 3.53
C ALA A 59 -1.96 -2.37 3.87
N GLN A 60 -2.67 -2.59 4.97
CA GLN A 60 -3.77 -1.72 5.39
C GLN A 60 -3.29 -0.32 5.75
N ALA A 61 -2.20 -0.22 6.50
CA ALA A 61 -1.64 1.07 6.88
C ALA A 61 -1.15 1.85 5.66
N ARG A 62 -0.46 1.17 4.74
CA ARG A 62 0.07 1.80 3.53
C ARG A 62 -1.06 2.20 2.58
N ALA A 63 -2.06 1.34 2.40
CA ALA A 63 -3.23 1.66 1.57
C ALA A 63 -3.94 2.90 2.10
N ARG A 64 -4.13 2.98 3.40
CA ARG A 64 -4.75 4.15 4.05
C ARG A 64 -3.95 5.42 3.80
N ALA A 65 -2.64 5.35 3.97
CA ALA A 65 -1.77 6.51 3.74
C ALA A 65 -1.81 6.98 2.28
N LEU A 66 -1.79 6.04 1.33
CA LEU A 66 -1.88 6.37 -0.10
C LEU A 66 -3.25 6.94 -0.46
N ALA A 67 -4.33 6.38 0.09
CA ALA A 67 -5.69 6.90 -0.10
C ALA A 67 -5.80 8.34 0.43
N GLN A 68 -5.22 8.63 1.58
CA GLN A 68 -5.19 9.98 2.15
C GLN A 68 -4.44 10.97 1.27
N ARG A 69 -3.47 10.49 0.50
CA ARG A 69 -2.75 11.30 -0.49
C ARG A 69 -3.50 11.45 -1.81
N GLY A 70 -4.71 10.91 -1.89
CA GLY A 70 -5.54 11.00 -3.07
C GLY A 70 -5.26 9.97 -4.15
N LYS A 71 -4.62 8.85 -3.81
CA LYS A 71 -4.36 7.78 -4.77
C LYS A 71 -5.59 6.89 -4.94
N GLY A 72 -5.83 6.44 -6.18
CA GLY A 72 -6.88 5.49 -6.49
C GLY A 72 -6.44 4.05 -6.31
N ASP A 73 -7.39 3.13 -6.46
CA ASP A 73 -7.16 1.70 -6.20
C ASP A 73 -6.05 1.10 -7.07
N ALA A 74 -5.97 1.46 -8.35
CA ALA A 74 -4.94 0.92 -9.23
C ALA A 74 -3.54 1.33 -8.79
N ALA A 75 -3.35 2.57 -8.35
CA ALA A 75 -2.08 3.06 -7.83
C ALA A 75 -1.70 2.37 -6.53
N ILE A 76 -2.68 2.17 -5.63
CA ILE A 76 -2.46 1.48 -4.36
C ILE A 76 -2.08 0.01 -4.62
N ARG A 77 -2.81 -0.64 -5.53
CA ARG A 77 -2.55 -2.03 -5.91
C ARG A 77 -1.15 -2.19 -6.49
N PHE A 78 -0.74 -1.28 -7.35
CA PHE A 78 0.60 -1.26 -7.93
C PHE A 78 1.68 -1.08 -6.86
N ASP A 79 1.50 -0.14 -5.96
CA ASP A 79 2.46 0.13 -4.88
C ASP A 79 2.63 -1.09 -3.97
N LEU A 80 1.52 -1.66 -3.49
CA LEU A 80 1.57 -2.84 -2.60
C LEU A 80 2.18 -4.05 -3.31
N GLY A 81 1.89 -4.22 -4.60
CA GLY A 81 2.51 -5.28 -5.40
C GLY A 81 4.02 -5.13 -5.46
N ARG A 82 4.51 -3.91 -5.63
CA ARG A 82 5.95 -3.63 -5.60
C ARG A 82 6.58 -3.92 -4.24
N GLN A 83 5.83 -3.79 -3.17
CA GLN A 83 6.29 -4.14 -1.83
C GLN A 83 6.26 -5.65 -1.58
N GLY A 84 5.78 -6.43 -2.52
CA GLY A 84 5.76 -7.89 -2.42
C GLY A 84 4.59 -8.46 -1.62
N VAL A 85 3.55 -7.65 -1.42
CA VAL A 85 2.34 -8.10 -0.74
C VAL A 85 1.52 -8.96 -1.72
N SER A 86 0.94 -10.06 -1.23
CA SER A 86 0.13 -10.96 -2.07
C SER A 86 -1.12 -10.28 -2.59
N ASN A 87 -1.63 -10.72 -3.75
CA ASN A 87 -2.84 -10.17 -4.33
C ASN A 87 -4.03 -10.24 -3.37
N GLU A 88 -4.18 -11.35 -2.66
CA GLU A 88 -5.24 -11.51 -1.67
C GLU A 88 -5.17 -10.46 -0.57
N THR A 89 -3.98 -10.24 -0.02
CA THR A 89 -3.75 -9.25 1.03
C THR A 89 -3.97 -7.83 0.51
N VAL A 90 -3.56 -7.55 -0.74
CA VAL A 90 -3.81 -6.26 -1.40
C VAL A 90 -5.31 -5.99 -1.50
N GLU A 91 -6.09 -6.97 -1.99
CA GLU A 91 -7.54 -6.79 -2.15
C GLU A 91 -8.24 -6.62 -0.79
N GLU A 92 -7.80 -7.32 0.24
CA GLU A 92 -8.32 -7.13 1.60
C GLU A 92 -8.02 -5.71 2.12
N ALA A 93 -6.83 -5.19 1.86
CA ALA A 93 -6.45 -3.84 2.25
C ALA A 93 -7.32 -2.79 1.53
N LEU A 94 -7.56 -2.97 0.22
CA LEU A 94 -8.43 -2.08 -0.55
C LEU A 94 -9.87 -2.13 -0.04
N ALA A 95 -10.36 -3.33 0.29
CA ALA A 95 -11.71 -3.51 0.81
C ALA A 95 -11.91 -2.82 2.17
N SER A 96 -10.84 -2.57 2.92
CA SER A 96 -10.91 -1.87 4.20
C SER A 96 -11.02 -0.33 4.07
N LEU A 97 -10.80 0.20 2.88
CA LEU A 97 -10.91 1.64 2.59
C LEU A 97 -12.35 2.02 2.27
N GLU A 98 -12.65 3.32 2.36
CA GLU A 98 -13.88 3.82 1.75
C GLU A 98 -13.91 3.43 0.27
N PRO A 99 -15.08 3.16 -0.30
CA PRO A 99 -15.17 2.82 -1.72
C PRO A 99 -14.46 3.84 -2.60
N GLU A 100 -13.82 3.37 -3.66
CA GLU A 100 -13.08 4.24 -4.57
C GLU A 100 -13.94 5.36 -5.12
N ARG A 101 -15.19 5.05 -5.45
CA ARG A 101 -16.17 6.02 -5.91
C ARG A 101 -16.35 7.17 -4.90
N THR A 102 -16.50 6.85 -3.62
CA THR A 102 -16.65 7.85 -2.55
C THR A 102 -15.42 8.74 -2.48
N ARG A 103 -14.24 8.14 -2.58
CA ARG A 103 -12.97 8.88 -2.55
C ARG A 103 -12.83 9.78 -3.78
N ALA A 104 -13.26 9.32 -4.95
CA ALA A 104 -13.28 10.11 -6.17
C ALA A 104 -14.25 11.31 -6.06
N GLU A 105 -15.44 11.08 -5.52
CA GLU A 105 -16.44 12.14 -5.31
C GLU A 105 -15.90 13.25 -4.41
N ARG A 106 -15.12 12.90 -3.41
CA ARG A 106 -14.48 13.88 -2.52
C ARG A 106 -13.51 14.78 -3.28
N VAL A 107 -12.73 14.20 -4.19
CA VAL A 107 -11.81 14.98 -5.05
C VAL A 107 -12.59 15.93 -5.94
N VAL A 108 -13.68 15.46 -6.54
CA VAL A 108 -14.54 16.27 -7.38
C VAL A 108 -15.15 17.44 -6.58
N ALA A 109 -15.58 17.17 -5.37
CA ALA A 109 -16.13 18.21 -4.49
C ALA A 109 -15.12 19.32 -4.20
N GLN A 110 -13.83 18.97 -4.11
CA GLN A 110 -12.77 19.94 -3.85
C GLN A 110 -12.28 20.67 -5.10
N ARG A 111 -12.27 20.01 -6.26
CA ARG A 111 -11.64 20.52 -7.47
C ARG A 111 -12.62 20.90 -8.58
N GLY A 112 -13.88 20.52 -8.42
CA GLY A 112 -14.92 20.76 -9.42
C GLY A 112 -15.05 19.62 -10.43
N GLU A 113 -16.16 19.63 -11.14
CA GLU A 113 -16.46 18.69 -12.20
C GLU A 113 -15.72 19.07 -13.48
N GLY A 114 -15.57 18.13 -14.38
CA GLY A 114 -15.04 18.38 -15.69
C GLY A 114 -13.84 17.54 -16.07
N ALA A 115 -13.37 17.76 -17.30
CA ALA A 115 -12.33 16.95 -17.91
C ALA A 115 -10.98 17.03 -17.19
N ALA A 116 -10.64 18.18 -16.62
CA ALA A 116 -9.37 18.34 -15.90
C ALA A 116 -9.35 17.48 -14.65
N THR A 117 -10.43 17.45 -13.89
CA THR A 117 -10.56 16.61 -12.69
C THR A 117 -10.58 15.14 -13.07
N ALA A 118 -11.28 14.77 -14.14
CA ALA A 118 -11.30 13.40 -14.65
C ALA A 118 -9.88 12.92 -15.00
N ARG A 119 -9.10 13.75 -15.69
CA ARG A 119 -7.71 13.42 -16.02
C ARG A 119 -6.83 13.28 -14.77
N LEU A 120 -7.04 14.14 -13.80
CA LEU A 120 -6.32 14.07 -12.51
C LEU A 120 -6.60 12.75 -11.80
N LEU A 121 -7.87 12.36 -11.70
CA LEU A 121 -8.27 11.10 -11.09
C LEU A 121 -7.65 9.90 -11.81
N ALA A 122 -7.69 9.90 -13.15
CA ALA A 122 -7.10 8.86 -13.96
C ALA A 122 -5.58 8.74 -13.69
N ARG A 123 -4.86 9.87 -13.63
CA ARG A 123 -3.42 9.88 -13.32
C ARG A 123 -3.12 9.38 -11.92
N ARG A 124 -4.03 9.58 -10.98
CA ARG A 124 -3.88 9.13 -9.60
C ARG A 124 -4.26 7.65 -9.41
N GLY A 125 -4.69 6.99 -10.47
CA GLY A 125 -4.98 5.57 -10.45
C GLY A 125 -6.41 5.20 -10.10
N PHE A 126 -7.35 6.13 -10.23
CA PHE A 126 -8.78 5.83 -10.07
C PHE A 126 -9.28 5.09 -11.30
N GLY A 127 -10.13 4.08 -11.08
CA GLY A 127 -10.72 3.30 -12.17
C GLY A 127 -11.70 4.12 -13.00
N ASP A 128 -11.91 3.72 -14.26
CA ASP A 128 -12.75 4.44 -15.20
C ASP A 128 -14.18 4.63 -14.69
N GLU A 129 -14.77 3.59 -14.09
CA GLU A 129 -16.11 3.66 -13.54
C GLU A 129 -16.22 4.70 -12.41
N ALA A 130 -15.26 4.70 -11.50
CA ALA A 130 -15.23 5.68 -10.42
C ALA A 130 -15.09 7.10 -10.94
N VAL A 131 -14.24 7.30 -11.95
CA VAL A 131 -14.01 8.61 -12.58
C VAL A 131 -15.30 9.10 -13.28
N GLU A 132 -15.89 8.24 -14.11
CA GLU A 132 -17.11 8.60 -14.85
C GLU A 132 -18.26 8.92 -13.91
N THR A 133 -18.46 8.12 -12.88
CA THR A 133 -19.54 8.33 -11.91
C THR A 133 -19.33 9.62 -11.11
N ALA A 134 -18.09 9.87 -10.69
CA ALA A 134 -17.77 11.02 -9.85
C ALA A 134 -17.91 12.37 -10.62
N VAL A 135 -17.54 12.38 -11.90
CA VAL A 135 -17.58 13.62 -12.71
C VAL A 135 -18.87 13.77 -13.51
N ALA A 136 -19.75 12.76 -13.52
CA ALA A 136 -21.01 12.83 -14.22
C ALA A 136 -21.96 13.82 -13.53
N PRO A 137 -22.69 14.64 -14.29
CA PRO A 137 -23.67 15.51 -13.68
C PRO A 137 -24.75 14.70 -12.95
N ASP A 138 -25.17 15.23 -11.82
CA ASP A 138 -26.21 14.56 -11.02
C ASP A 138 -27.54 14.66 -11.75
N HIS A 139 -27.92 13.61 -12.45
CA HIS A 139 -29.18 13.54 -13.17
C HIS A 139 -30.41 13.68 -12.26
N ARG A 140 -30.26 13.49 -10.96
CA ARG A 140 -31.38 13.68 -10.02
C ARG A 140 -31.76 15.14 -9.85
N ALA A 141 -30.80 16.05 -10.03
CA ALA A 141 -31.08 17.49 -9.98
C ALA A 141 -31.84 17.98 -11.19
N GLU A 142 -31.79 17.25 -12.32
CA GLU A 142 -32.46 17.62 -13.58
C GLU A 142 -33.91 17.14 -13.65
N LEU A 143 -34.29 16.20 -12.75
CA LEU A 143 -35.62 15.60 -12.74
C LEU A 143 -36.57 16.20 -11.68
N GLY A 144 -36.08 17.22 -10.99
CA GLY A 144 -36.88 17.91 -9.95
C GLY A 144 -37.76 19.01 -10.46
#